data_5c8bdbb836a22fd487e3f6194edc3c1d
#
_entry.id   5c8bdbb836a22fd487e3f6194edc3c1d
#
_cell.length_a   1.000
_cell.length_b   1.000
_cell.length_c   1.000
_cell.angle_alpha   90.00
_cell.angle_beta   90.00
_cell.angle_gamma   90.00
#
_symmetry.space_group_name_H-M   'P 1'
#
loop_
_entity.id
_entity.type
_entity.pdbx_description
1 polymer ?
#
loop_
_entity_poly.entity_id
_entity_poly.type
_entity_poly.pdbx_seq_one_letter_code
_entity_poly.pdbx_strand_id
1 'polypeptide(L)'
;MPDQGNAGSWWRPYVGKYELTLSDDVSMEDTTIMLSTIQDVIFTSDMVAANQGTSDLAMLPSGCIPDRALYISVVAETEEVLSTVILMIDSTGAISAPLGVPANTTLHLYGVSFNICGNYYREEV
;
A
#
# COMPACT_ATOMS: atom_id res chain seq x y z
N MET A 1 -23.75 14.10 -16.09
CA MET A 1 -23.66 13.97 -15.58
C MET A 1 -23.71 13.78 -15.31
N PRO A 2 -23.61 13.95 -15.35
CA PRO A 2 -23.46 13.84 -14.86
C PRO A 2 -23.37 13.51 -14.22
N ASP A 3 -22.98 13.46 -14.17
CA ASP A 3 -22.86 13.17 -13.44
C ASP A 3 -22.85 12.94 -12.84
N GLN A 4 -23.01 13.18 -12.81
CA GLN A 4 -22.85 13.16 -12.15
C GLN A 4 -22.88 12.88 -11.59
N GLY A 5 -22.85 12.97 -11.67
CA GLY A 5 -22.78 12.79 -11.05
C GLY A 5 -22.55 12.48 -10.48
N ASN A 6 -22.78 12.37 -10.66
CA ASN A 6 -22.39 12.13 -9.99
C ASN A 6 -21.86 12.20 -9.07
N ALA A 7 -22.43 12.20 -9.29
CA ALA A 7 -22.16 12.63 -7.93
C ALA A 7 -21.24 11.66 -7.21
N GLY A 8 -21.55 10.41 -7.26
CA GLY A 8 -20.74 9.41 -6.61
C GLY A 8 -19.29 9.43 -7.05
N SER A 9 -19.02 9.79 -8.28
CA SER A 9 -17.67 9.72 -8.80
C SER A 9 -16.79 10.85 -8.31
N TRP A 10 -17.32 12.01 -7.97
CA TRP A 10 -16.45 13.11 -7.59
C TRP A 10 -16.04 13.08 -6.11
N TRP A 11 -16.76 12.41 -5.26
CA TRP A 11 -16.30 12.27 -3.88
C TRP A 11 -15.46 11.02 -3.68
N ARG A 12 -15.23 10.26 -4.75
CA ARG A 12 -14.25 9.17 -4.74
C ARG A 12 -13.30 9.39 -5.91
N PRO A 13 -12.63 10.53 -5.93
CA PRO A 13 -11.81 10.87 -7.07
C PRO A 13 -10.55 10.03 -7.10
N TYR A 14 -10.21 9.56 -8.28
CA TYR A 14 -8.91 8.93 -8.47
C TYR A 14 -8.39 9.30 -9.85
N VAL A 15 -7.07 9.32 -9.96
CA VAL A 15 -6.39 9.68 -11.19
C VAL A 15 -6.22 8.48 -12.10
N GLY A 16 -5.95 7.32 -11.54
CA GLY A 16 -5.78 6.16 -12.37
C GLY A 16 -5.46 4.90 -11.58
N LYS A 17 -5.29 3.84 -12.35
CA LYS A 17 -4.91 2.53 -11.85
C LYS A 17 -3.48 2.24 -12.25
N TYR A 18 -2.77 1.62 -11.35
CA TYR A 18 -1.38 1.25 -11.56
C TYR A 18 -1.19 -0.16 -11.01
N GLU A 19 -0.03 -0.75 -11.26
CA GLU A 19 0.24 -2.09 -10.77
C GLU A 19 1.54 -2.14 -10.00
N LEU A 20 1.52 -2.89 -8.91
CA LEU A 20 2.71 -3.21 -8.15
C LEU A 20 3.50 -4.30 -8.86
N THR A 21 4.83 -4.27 -8.69
CA THR A 21 5.70 -5.38 -9.07
C THR A 21 6.07 -6.09 -7.78
N LEU A 22 5.65 -7.34 -7.65
CA LEU A 22 5.85 -8.11 -6.43
C LEU A 22 7.23 -8.74 -6.41
N SER A 23 7.78 -8.91 -5.20
CA SER A 23 8.97 -9.74 -5.04
C SER A 23 8.57 -11.20 -5.20
N ASP A 24 9.58 -12.08 -5.33
CA ASP A 24 9.31 -13.51 -5.54
C ASP A 24 8.68 -14.16 -4.34
N ASP A 25 8.79 -13.54 -3.16
CA ASP A 25 8.35 -14.14 -1.91
C ASP A 25 6.92 -13.80 -1.54
N VAL A 26 6.24 -12.99 -2.33
CA VAL A 26 4.89 -12.53 -2.00
C VAL A 26 3.94 -12.77 -3.16
N SER A 27 2.66 -12.84 -2.82
CA SER A 27 1.59 -12.96 -3.81
C SER A 27 0.42 -12.07 -3.42
N MET A 28 -0.33 -11.64 -4.42
CA MET A 28 -1.57 -10.87 -4.26
C MET A 28 -2.56 -11.36 -5.29
N GLU A 29 -3.83 -11.38 -4.91
CA GLU A 29 -4.87 -11.70 -5.89
C GLU A 29 -4.98 -10.62 -6.95
N ASP A 30 -4.73 -9.38 -6.55
CA ASP A 30 -4.84 -8.24 -7.47
C ASP A 30 -3.71 -7.29 -7.14
N THR A 31 -2.81 -7.08 -8.09
CA THR A 31 -1.68 -6.18 -7.91
C THR A 31 -2.02 -4.73 -8.24
N THR A 32 -3.29 -4.46 -8.57
CA THR A 32 -3.73 -3.11 -8.90
C THR A 32 -3.69 -2.22 -7.66
N ILE A 33 -3.23 -1.00 -7.84
CA ILE A 33 -3.35 0.06 -6.85
C ILE A 33 -4.00 1.25 -7.52
N MET A 34 -4.67 2.08 -6.71
CA MET A 34 -5.39 3.25 -7.20
C MET A 34 -4.67 4.49 -6.72
N LEU A 35 -4.63 5.52 -7.56
CA LEU A 35 -4.07 6.82 -7.18
C LEU A 35 -5.19 7.85 -7.25
N SER A 36 -5.45 8.52 -6.14
CA SER A 36 -6.51 9.52 -6.06
C SER A 36 -5.99 10.90 -6.50
N THR A 37 -6.91 11.83 -6.70
CA THR A 37 -6.54 13.20 -7.07
C THR A 37 -5.83 13.93 -5.94
N ILE A 38 -5.97 13.46 -4.71
CA ILE A 38 -5.23 14.05 -3.58
C ILE A 38 -3.98 13.23 -3.27
N GLN A 39 -3.62 12.35 -4.20
CA GLN A 39 -2.35 11.61 -4.20
C GLN A 39 -2.27 10.55 -3.11
N ASP A 40 -3.41 9.98 -2.75
CA ASP A 40 -3.41 8.77 -1.94
C ASP A 40 -3.26 7.55 -2.86
N VAL A 41 -2.38 6.64 -2.45
CA VAL A 41 -2.24 5.35 -3.10
C VAL A 41 -2.99 4.34 -2.24
N ILE A 42 -3.89 3.60 -2.86
CA ILE A 42 -4.81 2.71 -2.16
C ILE A 42 -4.59 1.29 -2.66
N PHE A 43 -4.33 0.37 -1.73
CA PHE A 43 -4.19 -1.04 -2.07
C PHE A 43 -5.57 -1.67 -2.23
N THR A 44 -5.71 -2.56 -3.20
CA THR A 44 -7.01 -3.17 -3.50
C THR A 44 -7.07 -4.65 -3.13
N SER A 45 -6.01 -5.20 -2.55
CA SER A 45 -5.95 -6.62 -2.23
C SER A 45 -4.97 -6.84 -1.09
N ASP A 46 -5.16 -7.91 -0.35
CA ASP A 46 -4.21 -8.32 0.68
C ASP A 46 -3.00 -8.97 0.03
N MET A 47 -1.90 -9.02 0.78
CA MET A 47 -0.63 -9.56 0.32
C MET A 47 -0.24 -10.73 1.21
N VAL A 48 0.23 -11.81 0.62
CA VAL A 48 0.68 -12.99 1.38
C VAL A 48 2.16 -13.15 1.18
N ALA A 49 2.89 -13.22 2.31
CA ALA A 49 4.32 -13.51 2.32
C ALA A 49 4.50 -14.99 2.65
N ALA A 50 5.12 -15.71 1.75
CA ALA A 50 5.20 -17.17 1.87
C ALA A 50 6.34 -17.64 2.76
N ASN A 51 7.45 -16.88 2.81
CA ASN A 51 8.68 -17.37 3.40
C ASN A 51 9.03 -16.63 4.68
N GLN A 52 9.65 -17.36 5.61
CA GLN A 52 10.10 -16.82 6.88
C GLN A 52 11.12 -15.69 6.63
N GLY A 53 10.92 -14.57 7.31
CA GLY A 53 11.87 -13.47 7.23
C GLY A 53 11.74 -12.60 6.01
N THR A 54 10.65 -12.75 5.24
CA THR A 54 10.42 -11.93 4.05
C THR A 54 10.42 -10.46 4.45
N SER A 55 11.27 -9.68 3.80
CA SER A 55 11.30 -8.24 4.05
C SER A 55 11.02 -7.42 2.80
N ASP A 56 11.49 -7.85 1.63
CA ASP A 56 11.21 -7.17 0.37
C ASP A 56 9.85 -7.62 -0.13
N LEU A 57 8.94 -6.68 -0.33
CA LEU A 57 7.57 -7.03 -0.67
C LEU A 57 7.21 -6.66 -2.09
N ALA A 58 7.42 -5.40 -2.47
CA ALA A 58 6.94 -4.93 -3.77
C ALA A 58 7.65 -3.65 -4.17
N MET A 59 7.46 -3.28 -5.43
CA MET A 59 7.96 -2.03 -5.96
C MET A 59 6.80 -1.25 -6.54
N LEU A 60 6.68 0.01 -6.17
CA LEU A 60 5.67 0.90 -6.70
C LEU A 60 6.03 1.36 -8.11
N PRO A 61 5.01 1.54 -8.95
CA PRO A 61 5.27 2.12 -10.28
C PRO A 61 5.57 3.62 -10.17
N SER A 62 6.20 4.13 -11.21
CA SER A 62 6.42 5.56 -11.34
C SER A 62 5.08 6.29 -11.23
N GLY A 63 5.05 7.38 -10.52
CA GLY A 63 3.83 8.13 -10.28
C GLY A 63 3.16 7.84 -8.96
N CYS A 64 3.52 6.73 -8.31
CA CYS A 64 2.97 6.36 -7.01
C CYS A 64 4.03 6.37 -5.92
N ILE A 65 5.20 6.92 -6.20
CA ILE A 65 6.36 6.87 -5.30
C ILE A 65 6.37 8.10 -4.42
N PRO A 66 6.50 7.94 -3.10
CA PRO A 66 6.52 9.09 -2.20
C PRO A 66 7.83 9.87 -2.31
N ASP A 67 7.77 11.15 -1.92
CA ASP A 67 8.94 12.03 -1.97
C ASP A 67 10.01 11.63 -0.99
N ARG A 68 9.62 11.03 0.11
CA ARG A 68 10.55 10.53 1.13
C ARG A 68 9.97 9.27 1.74
N ALA A 69 10.85 8.54 2.42
CA ALA A 69 10.43 7.31 3.07
C ALA A 69 9.35 7.60 4.10
N LEU A 70 8.38 6.71 4.15
CA LEU A 70 7.33 6.78 5.15
C LEU A 70 7.06 5.39 5.69
N TYR A 71 6.44 5.34 6.86
CA TYR A 71 6.15 4.09 7.55
C TYR A 71 4.65 4.01 7.79
N ILE A 72 4.09 2.83 7.60
CA ILE A 72 2.68 2.58 7.91
C ILE A 72 2.60 1.31 8.71
N SER A 73 1.60 1.25 9.59
CA SER A 73 1.32 0.04 10.37
C SER A 73 0.17 -0.69 9.71
N VAL A 74 0.32 -1.98 9.52
CA VAL A 74 -0.73 -2.80 8.95
C VAL A 74 -0.98 -4.00 9.85
N VAL A 75 -2.18 -4.53 9.77
CA VAL A 75 -2.53 -5.75 10.49
C VAL A 75 -1.99 -6.93 9.69
N ALA A 76 -1.34 -7.84 10.40
CA ALA A 76 -0.82 -9.07 9.81
C ALA A 76 -1.44 -10.25 10.52
N GLU A 77 -1.62 -11.32 9.78
CA GLU A 77 -2.20 -12.54 10.33
C GLU A 77 -1.32 -13.72 9.98
N THR A 78 -0.84 -14.42 11.01
CA THR A 78 -0.02 -15.62 10.86
C THR A 78 -0.64 -16.71 11.70
N GLU A 79 -1.07 -17.81 11.04
CA GLU A 79 -1.67 -18.93 11.74
C GLU A 79 -2.80 -18.49 12.67
N GLU A 80 -3.66 -17.61 12.14
CA GLU A 80 -4.85 -17.11 12.83
C GLU A 80 -4.53 -16.19 14.02
N VAL A 81 -3.27 -15.77 14.16
CA VAL A 81 -2.87 -14.81 15.18
C VAL A 81 -2.67 -13.46 14.53
N LEU A 82 -3.36 -12.46 15.02
CA LEU A 82 -3.24 -11.09 14.50
C LEU A 82 -2.10 -10.36 15.18
N SER A 83 -1.39 -9.57 14.41
CA SER A 83 -0.31 -8.74 14.92
C SER A 83 -0.21 -7.49 14.06
N THR A 84 0.71 -6.61 14.42
CA THR A 84 0.97 -5.40 13.65
C THR A 84 2.35 -5.50 13.02
N VAL A 85 2.44 -5.15 11.75
CA VAL A 85 3.71 -5.10 11.02
C VAL A 85 3.90 -3.68 10.53
N ILE A 86 5.11 -3.17 10.66
CA ILE A 86 5.48 -1.87 10.13
C ILE A 86 6.02 -2.06 8.73
N LEU A 87 5.44 -1.35 7.78
CA LEU A 87 5.95 -1.33 6.42
C LEU A 87 6.66 -0.02 6.17
N MET A 88 7.78 -0.09 5.46
CA MET A 88 8.48 1.10 4.99
C MET A 88 8.27 1.22 3.49
N ILE A 89 7.91 2.42 3.05
CA ILE A 89 7.81 2.74 1.64
C ILE A 89 8.82 3.84 1.39
N ASP A 90 9.88 3.52 0.65
CA ASP A 90 10.96 4.49 0.53
C ASP A 90 10.83 5.30 -0.76
N SER A 91 11.72 6.27 -0.92
CA SER A 91 11.64 7.21 -2.03
C SER A 91 12.05 6.60 -3.36
N THR A 92 12.49 5.35 -3.38
CA THR A 92 12.72 4.63 -4.64
C THR A 92 11.49 3.84 -5.05
N GLY A 93 10.48 3.77 -4.19
CA GLY A 93 9.27 3.02 -4.44
C GLY A 93 9.26 1.62 -3.85
N ALA A 94 10.32 1.23 -3.15
CA ALA A 94 10.37 -0.10 -2.55
C ALA A 94 9.47 -0.15 -1.32
N ILE A 95 8.66 -1.19 -1.24
CA ILE A 95 7.82 -1.49 -0.08
C ILE A 95 8.44 -2.67 0.63
N SER A 96 8.74 -2.50 1.90
CA SER A 96 9.42 -3.54 2.67
C SER A 96 8.83 -3.63 4.07
N ALA A 97 9.04 -4.78 4.70
CA ALA A 97 8.80 -4.99 6.12
C ALA A 97 10.19 -5.11 6.76
N PRO A 98 10.75 -4.02 7.29
CA PRO A 98 12.18 -4.03 7.69
C PRO A 98 12.55 -5.09 8.70
N LEU A 99 11.61 -5.50 9.54
CA LEU A 99 11.87 -6.52 10.55
C LEU A 99 11.58 -7.92 10.05
N GLY A 100 11.09 -8.03 8.79
CA GLY A 100 10.69 -9.30 8.24
C GLY A 100 9.35 -9.78 8.78
N VAL A 101 8.77 -10.77 8.14
CA VAL A 101 7.51 -11.37 8.57
C VAL A 101 7.67 -12.88 8.59
N PRO A 102 6.89 -13.58 9.43
CA PRO A 102 6.93 -15.05 9.44
C PRO A 102 6.42 -15.64 8.14
N ALA A 103 6.71 -16.92 7.93
CA ALA A 103 6.18 -17.63 6.77
C ALA A 103 4.66 -17.65 6.83
N ASN A 104 4.05 -17.58 5.64
CA ASN A 104 2.60 -17.69 5.47
C ASN A 104 1.84 -16.61 6.24
N THR A 105 2.37 -15.39 6.21
CA THR A 105 1.72 -14.24 6.83
C THR A 105 0.90 -13.50 5.79
N THR A 106 -0.34 -13.19 6.14
CA THR A 106 -1.19 -12.32 5.32
C THR A 106 -1.09 -10.91 5.86
N LEU A 107 -0.71 -9.98 5.01
CA LEU A 107 -0.73 -8.56 5.33
C LEU A 107 -2.06 -8.01 4.83
N HIS A 108 -2.85 -7.47 5.74
CA HIS A 108 -4.18 -6.99 5.42
C HIS A 108 -4.09 -5.59 4.84
N LEU A 109 -3.87 -5.53 3.53
CA LEU A 109 -3.65 -4.28 2.82
C LEU A 109 -4.89 -3.76 2.12
N TYR A 110 -5.93 -4.57 1.96
CA TYR A 110 -7.13 -4.14 1.27
C TYR A 110 -7.67 -2.86 1.91
N GLY A 111 -7.76 -1.79 1.13
CA GLY A 111 -8.25 -0.51 1.62
C GLY A 111 -7.23 0.33 2.37
N VAL A 112 -6.04 -0.20 2.63
CA VAL A 112 -4.98 0.58 3.26
C VAL A 112 -4.44 1.58 2.24
N SER A 113 -4.13 2.78 2.70
CA SER A 113 -3.63 3.82 1.81
C SER A 113 -2.50 4.60 2.46
N PHE A 114 -1.73 5.27 1.62
CA PHE A 114 -0.74 6.23 2.08
C PHE A 114 -0.73 7.38 1.08
N ASN A 115 -0.34 8.56 1.55
CA ASN A 115 -0.27 9.75 0.71
C ASN A 115 1.16 9.91 0.20
N ILE A 116 1.32 10.16 -1.10
CA ILE A 116 2.64 10.32 -1.70
C ILE A 116 3.40 11.46 -1.06
N CYS A 117 2.70 12.51 -0.67
CA CYS A 117 3.32 13.68 -0.04
C CYS A 117 3.49 13.50 1.46
N GLY A 118 3.12 12.34 2.00
CA GLY A 118 3.20 12.07 3.42
C GLY A 118 2.14 12.82 4.19
N ASN A 119 2.38 12.98 5.46
CA ASN A 119 1.43 13.65 6.35
C ASN A 119 1.93 15.02 6.75
N TYR A 120 2.65 15.67 5.86
CA TYR A 120 3.32 16.91 6.21
C TYR A 120 2.34 18.03 6.56
N TYR A 121 1.10 17.94 6.13
CA TYR A 121 0.13 18.96 6.49
C TYR A 121 -0.06 19.07 7.99
N ARG A 122 0.34 18.06 8.73
CA ARG A 122 0.24 18.12 10.17
C ARG A 122 1.36 18.90 10.82
N GLU A 123 2.40 19.16 10.08
CA GLU A 123 3.55 19.87 10.60
C GLU A 123 3.31 21.36 10.68
N GLU A 124 2.24 21.82 10.08
CA GLU A 124 1.94 23.22 10.06
C GLU A 124 1.24 23.72 11.30
N VAL A 125 0.89 22.81 12.15
CA VAL A 125 0.17 23.15 13.36
C VAL A 125 1.12 23.52 14.47
#